data_70c4f1aa3dbed2ee6cf7b2f83724699a
#
_entry.id   70c4f1aa3dbed2ee6cf7b2f83724699a
#
_cell.length_a   1.000
_cell.length_b   1.000
_cell.length_c   1.000
_cell.angle_alpha   90.00
_cell.angle_beta   90.00
_cell.angle_gamma   90.00
#
_symmetry.space_group_name_H-M   'P 1'
#
loop_
_entity.id
_entity.type
_entity.pdbx_description
1 polymer ?
#
loop_
_entity_poly.entity_id
_entity_poly.type
_entity_poly.pdbx_seq_one_letter_code
_entity_poly.pdbx_strand_id
1 'polypeptide(L)'
;GEVNVVTKMKANDALIGGEGNGGVIYPELHYGRDALVGIALFLSLLAKTKKTVSELRTAYPQYFMSKQKVELPPRTDTQLVLERLAANVPEHAQISLVDGVKLDFEDKWVHIRRSNTEPIIRIYTEATTQEAAQALADEYKNIILKYFK
;
A
#
# COMPACT_ATOMS: atom_id res chain seq x y z
N GLY A 1 1.99 -7.19 3.01
CA GLY A 1 2.21 -8.57 2.55
C GLY A 1 1.11 -9.49 3.00
N GLU A 2 0.92 -10.61 2.29
CA GLU A 2 -0.18 -11.58 2.49
C GLU A 2 -0.38 -12.01 3.95
N VAL A 3 0.71 -12.27 4.67
CA VAL A 3 0.66 -12.69 6.09
C VAL A 3 -0.07 -11.64 6.95
N ASN A 4 0.20 -10.37 6.76
CA ASN A 4 -0.46 -9.28 7.48
C ASN A 4 -1.96 -9.19 7.12
N VAL A 5 -2.30 -9.39 5.83
CA VAL A 5 -3.69 -9.41 5.36
C VAL A 5 -4.44 -10.55 6.03
N VAL A 6 -3.91 -11.77 5.98
CA VAL A 6 -4.54 -12.97 6.58
C VAL A 6 -4.71 -12.81 8.10
N THR A 7 -3.69 -12.29 8.79
CA THR A 7 -3.77 -12.03 10.23
C THR A 7 -4.91 -11.05 10.54
N LYS A 8 -5.01 -9.97 9.78
CA LYS A 8 -6.07 -8.97 9.95
C LYS A 8 -7.45 -9.53 9.59
N MET A 9 -7.55 -10.34 8.54
CA MET A 9 -8.79 -11.01 8.15
C MET A 9 -9.32 -11.90 9.27
N LYS A 10 -8.45 -12.75 9.84
CA LYS A 10 -8.82 -13.63 10.96
C LYS A 10 -9.26 -12.87 12.21
N ALA A 11 -8.59 -11.75 12.51
CA ALA A 11 -8.92 -10.92 13.66
C ALA A 11 -10.26 -10.17 13.53
N ASN A 12 -10.81 -10.03 12.33
CA ASN A 12 -12.05 -9.30 12.06
C ASN A 12 -13.13 -10.14 11.39
N ASP A 13 -12.98 -11.46 11.30
CA ASP A 13 -13.88 -12.38 10.60
C ASP A 13 -14.23 -11.89 9.18
N ALA A 14 -13.23 -11.40 8.46
CA ALA A 14 -13.41 -10.79 7.15
C ALA A 14 -13.83 -11.83 6.10
N LEU A 15 -14.89 -11.54 5.36
CA LEU A 15 -15.44 -12.44 4.33
C LEU A 15 -14.57 -12.52 3.08
N ILE A 16 -13.75 -11.47 2.82
CA ILE A 16 -12.85 -11.39 1.68
C ILE A 16 -11.65 -10.52 2.03
N GLY A 17 -10.50 -10.81 1.48
CA GLY A 17 -9.30 -10.00 1.58
C GLY A 17 -8.55 -9.92 0.27
N GLY A 18 -7.58 -9.05 0.22
CA GLY A 18 -6.75 -8.89 -0.97
C GLY A 18 -5.66 -7.86 -0.81
N GLU A 19 -4.87 -7.73 -1.84
CA GLU A 19 -3.79 -6.76 -1.96
C GLU A 19 -3.93 -5.96 -3.25
N GLY A 20 -3.35 -4.77 -3.31
CA GLY A 20 -3.33 -3.91 -4.50
C GLY A 20 -2.61 -4.51 -5.72
N ASN A 21 -2.01 -5.68 -5.59
CA ASN A 21 -1.40 -6.45 -6.68
C ASN A 21 -2.39 -7.40 -7.40
N GLY A 22 -3.67 -7.39 -6.99
CA GLY A 22 -4.72 -8.25 -7.55
C GLY A 22 -4.89 -9.61 -6.85
N GLY A 23 -4.17 -9.86 -5.77
CA GLY A 23 -4.37 -11.08 -4.96
C GLY A 23 -5.73 -11.05 -4.25
N VAL A 24 -6.52 -12.10 -4.37
CA VAL A 24 -7.81 -12.28 -3.69
C VAL A 24 -7.71 -13.46 -2.73
N ILE A 25 -8.24 -13.28 -1.51
CA ILE A 25 -8.32 -14.31 -0.47
C ILE A 25 -9.78 -14.47 -0.08
N TYR A 26 -10.30 -15.69 -0.17
CA TYR A 26 -11.66 -16.02 0.19
C TYR A 26 -11.66 -17.11 1.27
N PRO A 27 -11.87 -16.75 2.54
CA PRO A 27 -11.68 -17.66 3.68
C PRO A 27 -12.54 -18.93 3.67
N GLU A 28 -13.75 -18.87 3.10
CA GLU A 28 -14.60 -20.06 2.98
C GLU A 28 -13.96 -21.17 2.13
N LEU A 29 -13.01 -20.82 1.24
CA LEU A 29 -12.23 -21.78 0.50
C LEU A 29 -10.88 -22.05 1.20
N HIS A 30 -10.06 -21.02 1.38
CA HIS A 30 -8.82 -21.07 2.14
C HIS A 30 -8.23 -19.65 2.36
N TYR A 31 -7.23 -19.54 3.25
CA TYR A 31 -6.53 -18.28 3.55
C TYR A 31 -5.30 -18.01 2.67
N GLY A 32 -5.25 -18.58 1.48
CA GLY A 32 -4.24 -18.26 0.47
C GLY A 32 -4.82 -17.39 -0.64
N ARG A 33 -3.96 -16.72 -1.38
CA ARG A 33 -4.37 -15.99 -2.59
C ARG A 33 -4.80 -17.01 -3.66
N ASP A 34 -5.96 -16.78 -4.25
CA ASP A 34 -6.54 -17.65 -5.26
C ASP A 34 -7.06 -16.83 -6.44
N ALA A 35 -6.40 -16.97 -7.58
CA ALA A 35 -6.74 -16.26 -8.80
C ALA A 35 -8.06 -16.78 -9.39
N LEU A 36 -8.34 -18.08 -9.31
CA LEU A 36 -9.57 -18.67 -9.87
C LEU A 36 -10.80 -18.19 -9.10
N VAL A 37 -10.71 -18.13 -7.77
CA VAL A 37 -11.75 -17.54 -6.92
C VAL A 37 -11.96 -16.06 -7.26
N GLY A 38 -10.88 -15.30 -7.39
CA GLY A 38 -10.96 -13.87 -7.80
C GLY A 38 -11.68 -13.70 -9.14
N ILE A 39 -11.35 -14.52 -10.14
CA ILE A 39 -12.01 -14.53 -11.44
C ILE A 39 -13.49 -14.90 -11.31
N ALA A 40 -13.81 -15.96 -10.57
CA ALA A 40 -15.19 -16.42 -10.38
C ALA A 40 -16.07 -15.36 -9.70
N LEU A 41 -15.56 -14.70 -8.66
CA LEU A 41 -16.24 -13.61 -7.97
C LEU A 41 -16.47 -12.42 -8.91
N PHE A 42 -15.47 -12.04 -9.68
CA PHE A 42 -15.58 -10.92 -10.61
C PHE A 42 -16.55 -11.21 -11.77
N LEU A 43 -16.49 -12.40 -12.37
CA LEU A 43 -17.45 -12.82 -13.39
C LEU A 43 -18.88 -12.88 -12.85
N SER A 44 -19.05 -13.33 -11.60
CA SER A 44 -20.35 -13.33 -10.91
C SER A 44 -20.89 -11.91 -10.74
N LEU A 45 -20.02 -10.94 -10.40
CA LEU A 45 -20.38 -9.53 -10.30
C LEU A 45 -20.84 -8.98 -11.65
N LEU A 46 -20.10 -9.24 -12.73
CA LEU A 46 -20.48 -8.84 -14.09
C LEU A 46 -21.84 -9.41 -14.49
N ALA A 47 -22.05 -10.72 -14.26
CA ALA A 47 -23.31 -11.39 -14.58
C ALA A 47 -24.49 -10.81 -13.81
N LYS A 48 -24.32 -10.54 -12.52
CA LYS A 48 -25.38 -9.96 -11.66
C LYS A 48 -25.70 -8.51 -12.01
N THR A 49 -24.68 -7.71 -12.26
CA THR A 49 -24.87 -6.26 -12.54
C THR A 49 -25.21 -5.98 -13.99
N LYS A 50 -24.93 -6.91 -14.90
CA LYS A 50 -25.04 -6.74 -16.36
C LYS A 50 -24.26 -5.52 -16.89
N LYS A 51 -23.22 -5.11 -16.18
CA LYS A 51 -22.34 -4.00 -16.55
C LYS A 51 -21.08 -4.52 -17.23
N THR A 52 -20.50 -3.72 -18.07
CA THR A 52 -19.15 -3.94 -18.61
C THR A 52 -18.08 -3.64 -17.55
N VAL A 53 -16.88 -4.13 -17.76
CA VAL A 53 -15.73 -3.82 -16.90
C VAL A 53 -15.47 -2.31 -16.82
N SER A 54 -15.60 -1.61 -17.95
CA SER A 54 -15.43 -0.16 -18.04
C SER A 54 -16.46 0.60 -17.21
N GLU A 55 -17.72 0.20 -17.28
CA GLU A 55 -18.79 0.81 -16.46
C GLU A 55 -18.58 0.57 -14.96
N LEU A 56 -18.11 -0.63 -14.56
CA LEU A 56 -17.76 -0.87 -13.17
C LEU A 56 -16.56 -0.01 -12.75
N ARG A 57 -15.52 0.09 -13.59
CA ARG A 57 -14.33 0.89 -13.30
C ARG A 57 -14.63 2.37 -13.10
N THR A 58 -15.54 2.94 -13.89
CA THR A 58 -15.93 4.36 -13.76
C THR A 58 -16.76 4.66 -12.50
N ALA A 59 -17.36 3.64 -11.89
CA ALA A 59 -18.11 3.79 -10.64
C ALA A 59 -17.22 3.89 -9.40
N TYR A 60 -15.94 3.54 -9.51
CA TYR A 60 -14.99 3.63 -8.40
C TYR A 60 -14.24 4.96 -8.40
N PRO A 61 -13.89 5.49 -7.22
CA PRO A 61 -13.03 6.67 -7.14
C PRO A 61 -11.70 6.40 -7.83
N GLN A 62 -11.17 7.45 -8.45
CA GLN A 62 -9.88 7.38 -9.14
C GLN A 62 -8.77 7.79 -8.19
N TYR A 63 -7.77 6.91 -8.05
CA TYR A 63 -6.55 7.18 -7.33
C TYR A 63 -5.33 6.89 -8.21
N PHE A 64 -4.27 7.63 -7.96
CA PHE A 64 -3.01 7.52 -8.69
C PHE A 64 -1.89 7.18 -7.72
N MET A 65 -1.03 6.25 -8.14
CA MET A 65 0.06 5.76 -7.31
C MET A 65 1.41 6.19 -7.88
N SER A 66 2.32 6.63 -6.99
CA SER A 66 3.74 6.77 -7.31
C SER A 66 4.56 5.75 -6.52
N LYS A 67 5.56 5.18 -7.18
CA LYS A 67 6.49 4.21 -6.59
C LYS A 67 7.91 4.70 -6.83
N GLN A 68 8.61 5.00 -5.75
CA GLN A 68 9.99 5.45 -5.79
C GLN A 68 10.89 4.56 -4.94
N LYS A 69 12.18 4.66 -5.18
CA LYS A 69 13.23 4.07 -4.35
C LYS A 69 14.28 5.11 -3.98
N VAL A 70 14.84 4.96 -2.79
CA VAL A 70 16.01 5.71 -2.35
C VAL A 70 17.13 4.71 -2.13
N GLU A 71 18.20 4.85 -2.88
CA GLU A 71 19.44 4.09 -2.67
C GLU A 71 20.14 4.63 -1.42
N LEU A 72 20.59 3.72 -0.56
CA LEU A 72 21.18 4.07 0.71
C LEU A 72 22.69 4.03 0.62
N PRO A 73 23.39 4.96 1.27
CA PRO A 73 24.85 4.85 1.44
C PRO A 73 25.20 3.51 2.09
N PRO A 74 26.37 2.93 1.77
CA PRO A 74 26.83 1.71 2.42
C PRO A 74 26.81 1.82 3.95
N ARG A 75 26.38 0.76 4.63
CA ARG A 75 26.27 0.68 6.10
C ARG A 75 25.22 1.62 6.72
N THR A 76 24.27 2.15 5.95
CA THR A 76 23.16 2.93 6.50
C THR A 76 22.27 2.03 7.36
N ASP A 77 21.99 2.46 8.57
CA ASP A 77 20.97 1.85 9.42
C ASP A 77 19.57 2.28 8.95
N THR A 78 18.93 1.39 8.19
CA THR A 78 17.58 1.62 7.67
C THR A 78 16.54 1.70 8.78
N GLN A 79 16.77 1.00 9.88
CA GLN A 79 15.86 1.01 11.01
C GLN A 79 15.82 2.38 11.68
N LEU A 80 16.98 3.00 11.88
CA LEU A 80 17.08 4.36 12.43
C LEU A 80 16.36 5.39 11.54
N VAL A 81 16.40 5.22 10.21
CA VAL A 81 15.67 6.11 9.29
C VAL A 81 14.16 5.99 9.50
N LEU A 82 13.65 4.77 9.60
CA LEU A 82 12.21 4.54 9.84
C LEU A 82 11.78 5.05 11.22
N GLU A 83 12.61 4.89 12.25
CA GLU A 83 12.34 5.42 13.60
C GLU A 83 12.27 6.95 13.60
N ARG A 84 13.18 7.62 12.90
CA ARG A 84 13.13 9.08 12.75
C ARG A 84 11.89 9.56 12.01
N LEU A 85 11.45 8.84 10.99
CA LEU A 85 10.19 9.13 10.29
C LEU A 85 8.99 8.95 11.22
N ALA A 86 8.97 7.86 12.00
CA ALA A 86 7.91 7.58 12.96
C ALA A 86 7.85 8.59 14.12
N ALA A 87 8.98 9.19 14.49
CA ALA A 87 9.04 10.22 15.52
C ALA A 87 8.58 11.61 15.03
N ASN A 88 8.46 11.83 13.73
CA ASN A 88 8.11 13.12 13.12
C ASN A 88 6.83 13.02 12.26
N VAL A 89 5.79 12.47 12.84
CA VAL A 89 4.48 12.32 12.17
C VAL A 89 3.72 13.65 12.20
N PRO A 90 3.18 14.11 11.05
CA PRO A 90 2.30 15.28 11.01
C PRO A 90 1.04 15.06 11.87
N GLU A 91 0.56 16.08 12.57
CA GLU A 91 -0.60 15.99 13.50
C GLU A 91 -1.88 15.44 12.85
N HIS A 92 -2.05 15.69 11.55
CA HIS A 92 -3.23 15.27 10.78
C HIS A 92 -3.05 13.92 10.05
N ALA A 93 -1.97 13.20 10.33
CA ALA A 93 -1.71 11.89 9.76
C ALA A 93 -1.90 10.77 10.80
N GLN A 94 -2.52 9.67 10.38
CA GLN A 94 -2.55 8.43 11.15
C GLN A 94 -1.35 7.57 10.79
N ILE A 95 -0.65 7.06 11.79
CA ILE A 95 0.52 6.21 11.57
C ILE A 95 0.21 4.74 11.75
N SER A 96 0.78 3.90 10.87
CA SER A 96 0.85 2.45 11.02
C SER A 96 2.30 1.97 10.89
N LEU A 97 2.74 1.14 11.84
CA LEU A 97 4.09 0.57 11.92
C LEU A 97 4.12 -0.95 11.65
N VAL A 98 3.08 -1.49 11.02
CA VAL A 98 2.96 -2.95 10.78
C VAL A 98 4.02 -3.45 9.79
N ASP A 99 4.37 -2.63 8.77
CA ASP A 99 5.38 -2.96 7.76
C ASP A 99 6.10 -1.67 7.35
N GLY A 100 7.11 -1.27 8.13
CA GLY A 100 7.76 0.03 7.97
C GLY A 100 6.92 1.17 8.54
N VAL A 101 6.89 2.31 7.87
CA VAL A 101 6.12 3.50 8.27
C VAL A 101 5.08 3.81 7.19
N LYS A 102 3.81 3.73 7.54
CA LYS A 102 2.70 4.19 6.69
C LYS A 102 2.01 5.35 7.37
N LEU A 103 1.82 6.42 6.64
CA LEU A 103 1.07 7.60 7.07
C LEU A 103 -0.16 7.73 6.19
N ASP A 104 -1.33 7.71 6.81
CA ASP A 104 -2.62 7.90 6.16
C ASP A 104 -3.12 9.33 6.45
N PHE A 105 -3.41 10.08 5.41
CA PHE A 105 -4.05 11.39 5.41
C PHE A 105 -5.50 11.23 4.91
N GLU A 106 -6.25 12.30 4.86
CA GLU A 106 -7.66 12.28 4.45
C GLU A 106 -7.86 11.77 3.00
N ASP A 107 -7.02 12.21 2.07
CA ASP A 107 -7.16 11.97 0.62
C ASP A 107 -5.95 11.30 -0.04
N LYS A 108 -4.93 10.97 0.75
CA LYS A 108 -3.66 10.40 0.29
C LYS A 108 -2.98 9.58 1.38
N TRP A 109 -2.01 8.77 0.98
CA TRP A 109 -1.15 8.06 1.93
C TRP A 109 0.27 7.91 1.38
N VAL A 110 1.22 7.74 2.28
CA VAL A 110 2.61 7.35 1.98
C VAL A 110 3.01 6.13 2.80
N HIS A 111 3.62 5.15 2.15
CA HIS A 111 4.17 3.96 2.79
C HIS A 111 5.66 3.84 2.48
N ILE A 112 6.46 3.82 3.52
CA ILE A 112 7.91 3.81 3.49
C ILE A 112 8.41 2.56 4.17
N ARG A 113 9.12 1.71 3.44
CA ARG A 113 9.65 0.47 3.98
C ARG A 113 11.02 0.12 3.43
N ARG A 114 11.79 -0.63 4.21
CA ARG A 114 13.04 -1.21 3.72
C ARG A 114 12.79 -2.31 2.68
N SER A 115 13.71 -2.51 1.78
CA SER A 115 13.78 -3.73 0.99
C SER A 115 14.48 -4.83 1.80
N ASN A 116 14.00 -6.06 1.68
CA ASN A 116 14.65 -7.21 2.32
C ASN A 116 15.79 -7.79 1.49
N THR A 117 15.91 -7.39 0.22
CA THR A 117 16.86 -7.97 -0.74
C THR A 117 17.88 -6.97 -1.27
N GLU A 118 17.63 -5.67 -1.09
CA GLU A 118 18.46 -4.59 -1.64
C GLU A 118 18.66 -3.50 -0.58
N PRO A 119 19.79 -2.77 -0.61
CA PRO A 119 20.05 -1.66 0.32
C PRO A 119 19.28 -0.40 -0.12
N ILE A 120 17.97 -0.49 -0.19
CA ILE A 120 17.07 0.60 -0.59
C ILE A 120 15.91 0.78 0.38
N ILE A 121 15.39 1.99 0.44
CA ILE A 121 14.07 2.30 0.98
C ILE A 121 13.10 2.46 -0.18
N ARG A 122 11.95 1.81 -0.10
CA ARG A 122 10.84 1.94 -1.04
C ARG A 122 9.83 2.93 -0.50
N ILE A 123 9.40 3.83 -1.37
CA ILE A 123 8.37 4.84 -1.09
C ILE A 123 7.22 4.59 -2.05
N TYR A 124 6.07 4.26 -1.50
CA TYR A 124 4.81 4.17 -2.24
C TYR A 124 3.88 5.25 -1.75
N THR A 125 3.24 5.94 -2.67
CA THR A 125 2.23 6.96 -2.36
C THR A 125 1.02 6.76 -3.23
N GLU A 126 -0.14 7.17 -2.74
CA GLU A 126 -1.37 7.24 -3.50
C GLU A 126 -2.10 8.53 -3.14
N ALA A 127 -2.70 9.17 -4.14
CA ALA A 127 -3.48 10.38 -4.00
C ALA A 127 -4.54 10.48 -5.10
N THR A 128 -5.40 11.50 -5.02
CA THR A 128 -6.49 11.73 -5.97
C THR A 128 -6.02 12.22 -7.35
N THR A 129 -4.77 12.69 -7.48
CA THR A 129 -4.14 13.04 -8.76
C THR A 129 -2.74 12.47 -8.87
N GLN A 130 -2.25 12.32 -10.10
CA GLN A 130 -0.88 11.84 -10.36
C GLN A 130 0.18 12.80 -9.81
N GLU A 131 -0.06 14.11 -9.96
CA GLU A 131 0.82 15.16 -9.48
C GLU A 131 0.92 15.16 -7.95
N ALA A 132 -0.22 14.99 -7.26
CA ALA A 132 -0.25 14.92 -5.80
C ALA A 132 0.46 13.66 -5.26
N ALA A 133 0.27 12.51 -5.91
CA ALA A 133 0.97 11.28 -5.55
C ALA A 133 2.49 11.42 -5.75
N GLN A 134 2.91 12.02 -6.86
CA GLN A 134 4.32 12.25 -7.16
C GLN A 134 4.93 13.27 -6.18
N ALA A 135 4.27 14.39 -5.92
CA ALA A 135 4.73 15.42 -4.99
C ALA A 135 4.93 14.86 -3.57
N LEU A 136 3.99 14.03 -3.10
CA LEU A 136 4.10 13.37 -1.80
C LEU A 136 5.31 12.40 -1.75
N ALA A 137 5.54 11.66 -2.83
CA ALA A 137 6.70 10.76 -2.91
C ALA A 137 8.02 11.54 -2.89
N ASP A 138 8.10 12.65 -3.61
CA ASP A 138 9.29 13.52 -3.65
C ASP A 138 9.54 14.21 -2.31
N GLU A 139 8.49 14.63 -1.61
CA GLU A 139 8.57 15.19 -0.25
C GLU A 139 9.26 14.21 0.70
N TYR A 140 8.74 12.98 0.80
CA TYR A 140 9.30 11.99 1.71
C TYR A 140 10.67 11.47 1.28
N LYS A 141 10.94 11.40 -0.02
CA LYS A 141 12.28 11.15 -0.54
C LYS A 141 13.27 12.20 -0.05
N ASN A 142 12.91 13.47 -0.13
CA ASN A 142 13.76 14.57 0.32
C ASN A 142 13.96 14.56 1.86
N ILE A 143 12.95 14.19 2.64
CA ILE A 143 13.06 14.01 4.09
C ILE A 143 14.07 12.90 4.39
N ILE A 144 13.95 11.75 3.74
CA ILE A 144 14.87 10.62 3.92
C ILE A 144 16.30 11.03 3.55
N LEU A 145 16.51 11.71 2.44
CA LEU A 145 17.84 12.14 2.00
C LEU A 145 18.51 13.12 2.97
N LYS A 146 17.74 13.90 3.73
CA LYS A 146 18.29 14.79 4.77
C LYS A 146 18.86 14.03 5.96
N TYR A 147 18.43 12.81 6.21
CA TYR A 147 18.96 12.00 7.30
C TYR A 147 20.34 11.42 7.03
N PHE A 148 20.85 11.56 5.79
CA PHE A 148 22.18 11.10 5.38
C PHE A 148 23.18 12.24 5.18
N LYS A 149 22.75 13.47 5.35
CA LYS A 149 23.62 14.65 5.36
C LYS A 149 24.05 14.99 6.77
#